data_a6f9f5de739b4e86a7eb37172604afb2
#
_entry.id   a6f9f5de739b4e86a7eb37172604afb2
#
_cell.length_a   1.000
_cell.length_b   1.000
_cell.length_c   1.000
_cell.angle_alpha   90.00
_cell.angle_beta   90.00
_cell.angle_gamma   90.00
#
_symmetry.space_group_name_H-M   'P 1'
#
loop_
_entity.id
_entity.type
_entity.pdbx_description
1 polymer ?
#
loop_
_entity_poly.entity_id
_entity_poly.type
_entity_poly.pdbx_seq_one_letter_code
_entity_poly.pdbx_strand_id
1 'polypeptide(L)'
;FGVTLALETHDDWTDSTVFARLMREVDHPRVRVLWDLHHPYRTNGERPVETYGNIGPYTVSIHVKDSVPTDDGHQYVLLGDGDVPLKKMLDLLVEGGYEGYAVFEWEKRWIPELPGPEVAFPQYVKKMREWLAS
;
A
#
# COMPACT_ATOMS: atom_id res chain seq x y z
N PHE A 1 -11.59 -15.67 19.59
CA PHE A 1 -10.30 -15.00 19.61
C PHE A 1 -10.48 -13.57 19.09
N GLY A 2 -9.95 -12.54 19.75
CA GLY A 2 -10.09 -11.13 19.39
C GLY A 2 -9.15 -10.68 18.22
N VAL A 3 -8.76 -11.59 17.32
CA VAL A 3 -7.79 -11.34 16.24
C VAL A 3 -8.52 -10.94 14.96
N THR A 4 -7.97 -9.95 14.25
CA THR A 4 -8.38 -9.60 12.88
C THR A 4 -7.39 -10.21 11.90
N LEU A 5 -7.89 -10.90 10.89
CA LEU A 5 -7.11 -11.38 9.76
C LEU A 5 -7.12 -10.29 8.69
N ALA A 6 -5.96 -9.76 8.37
CA ALA A 6 -5.80 -8.82 7.26
C ALA A 6 -5.12 -9.54 6.09
N LEU A 7 -5.83 -9.66 4.98
CA LEU A 7 -5.32 -10.24 3.74
C LEU A 7 -4.66 -9.14 2.92
N GLU A 8 -3.47 -9.42 2.42
CA GLU A 8 -2.69 -8.45 1.64
C GLU A 8 -3.03 -8.50 0.15
N THR A 9 -3.05 -7.33 -0.50
CA THR A 9 -3.07 -7.22 -1.96
C THR A 9 -1.68 -7.53 -2.53
N HIS A 10 -1.38 -8.82 -2.71
CA HIS A 10 -0.06 -9.34 -3.09
C HIS A 10 -0.20 -10.51 -4.08
N ASP A 11 0.84 -10.79 -4.85
CA ASP A 11 0.91 -11.88 -5.83
C ASP A 11 -0.34 -11.96 -6.74
N ASP A 12 -1.04 -13.08 -6.74
CA ASP A 12 -2.26 -13.30 -7.54
C ASP A 12 -3.49 -12.51 -7.02
N TRP A 13 -3.37 -11.83 -5.87
CA TRP A 13 -4.44 -11.08 -5.20
C TRP A 13 -4.31 -9.57 -5.34
N THR A 14 -3.68 -9.08 -6.40
CA THR A 14 -3.47 -7.63 -6.63
C THR A 14 -4.66 -6.93 -7.30
N ASP A 15 -5.59 -7.67 -7.92
CA ASP A 15 -6.80 -7.12 -8.52
C ASP A 15 -7.83 -6.75 -7.43
N SER A 16 -8.06 -5.46 -7.25
CA SER A 16 -8.96 -4.96 -6.20
C SER A 16 -10.42 -5.35 -6.42
N THR A 17 -10.86 -5.63 -7.66
CA THR A 17 -12.23 -6.06 -7.93
C THR A 17 -12.45 -7.50 -7.47
N VAL A 18 -11.46 -8.36 -7.68
CA VAL A 18 -11.45 -9.75 -7.19
C VAL A 18 -11.41 -9.74 -5.66
N PHE A 19 -10.56 -8.90 -5.09
CA PHE A 19 -10.43 -8.75 -3.65
C PHE A 19 -11.73 -8.28 -2.98
N ALA A 20 -12.38 -7.26 -3.56
CA ALA A 20 -13.68 -6.77 -3.09
C ALA A 20 -14.78 -7.85 -3.15
N ARG A 21 -14.77 -8.70 -4.18
CA ARG A 21 -15.67 -9.86 -4.26
C ARG A 21 -15.42 -10.82 -3.11
N LEU A 22 -14.15 -11.16 -2.85
CA LEU A 22 -13.78 -12.02 -1.73
C LEU A 22 -14.28 -11.45 -0.40
N MET A 23 -14.10 -10.15 -0.14
CA MET A 23 -14.57 -9.51 1.09
C MET A 23 -16.09 -9.60 1.25
N ARG A 24 -16.85 -9.42 0.17
CA ARG A 24 -18.32 -9.57 0.19
C ARG A 24 -18.77 -11.01 0.40
N GLU A 25 -18.09 -11.99 -0.20
CA GLU A 25 -18.41 -13.40 -0.05
C GLU A 25 -18.08 -13.94 1.35
N VAL A 26 -16.97 -13.51 1.92
CA VAL A 26 -16.58 -13.88 3.29
C VAL A 26 -17.48 -13.20 4.33
N ASP A 27 -17.86 -11.96 4.11
CA ASP A 27 -18.75 -11.13 4.94
C ASP A 27 -18.52 -11.30 6.45
N HIS A 28 -17.28 -11.16 6.89
CA HIS A 28 -16.92 -11.35 8.29
C HIS A 28 -16.21 -10.13 8.87
N PRO A 29 -16.62 -9.59 10.04
CA PRO A 29 -16.08 -8.34 10.60
C PRO A 29 -14.58 -8.40 10.97
N ARG A 30 -14.02 -9.60 11.11
CA ARG A 30 -12.59 -9.80 11.43
C ARG A 30 -11.76 -10.28 10.25
N VAL A 31 -12.33 -10.35 9.06
CA VAL A 31 -11.58 -10.55 7.81
C VAL A 31 -11.54 -9.21 7.09
N ARG A 32 -10.36 -8.69 6.92
CA ARG A 32 -10.11 -7.32 6.45
C ARG A 32 -8.99 -7.31 5.41
N VAL A 33 -8.71 -6.14 4.89
CA VAL A 33 -7.68 -5.91 3.87
C VAL A 33 -6.46 -5.26 4.51
N LEU A 34 -5.29 -5.77 4.15
CA LEU A 34 -4.04 -5.04 4.15
C LEU A 34 -3.83 -4.57 2.71
N TRP A 35 -3.99 -3.29 2.48
CA TRP A 35 -3.77 -2.73 1.15
C TRP A 35 -2.29 -2.34 0.99
N ASP A 36 -1.54 -3.12 0.23
CA ASP A 36 -0.27 -2.64 -0.29
C ASP A 36 -0.55 -1.61 -1.39
N LEU A 37 -0.16 -0.36 -1.14
CA LEU A 37 -0.47 0.76 -2.03
C LEU A 37 0.22 0.65 -3.40
N HIS A 38 1.29 -0.12 -3.47
CA HIS A 38 2.11 -0.28 -4.66
C HIS A 38 1.53 -1.33 -5.65
N HIS A 39 1.13 -2.50 -5.13
CA HIS A 39 0.85 -3.65 -5.99
C HIS A 39 -0.32 -3.46 -6.95
N PRO A 40 -1.54 -3.07 -6.55
CA PRO A 40 -2.63 -2.85 -7.50
C PRO A 40 -2.30 -1.79 -8.56
N TYR A 41 -1.62 -0.72 -8.16
CA TYR A 41 -1.20 0.33 -9.07
C TYR A 41 -0.13 -0.16 -10.05
N ARG A 42 0.96 -0.75 -9.55
CA ARG A 42 2.12 -1.12 -10.37
C ARG A 42 1.88 -2.37 -11.23
N THR A 43 1.17 -3.35 -10.68
CA THR A 43 0.94 -4.65 -11.35
C THR A 43 -0.25 -4.61 -12.30
N ASN A 44 -1.36 -3.96 -11.90
CA ASN A 44 -2.60 -3.97 -12.67
C ASN A 44 -2.91 -2.62 -13.33
N GLY A 45 -2.12 -1.57 -13.04
CA GLY A 45 -2.41 -0.23 -13.56
C GLY A 45 -3.67 0.40 -12.96
N GLU A 46 -4.11 -0.05 -11.79
CA GLU A 46 -5.31 0.46 -11.14
C GLU A 46 -5.11 1.90 -10.67
N ARG A 47 -6.11 2.74 -10.90
CA ARG A 47 -6.08 4.10 -10.38
C ARG A 47 -6.38 4.10 -8.88
N PRO A 48 -5.76 4.98 -8.07
CA PRO A 48 -5.99 5.04 -6.62
C PRO A 48 -7.45 5.07 -6.21
N VAL A 49 -8.27 5.86 -6.93
CA VAL A 49 -9.70 6.01 -6.64
C VAL A 49 -10.50 4.73 -6.91
N GLU A 50 -10.08 3.92 -7.87
CA GLU A 50 -10.72 2.65 -8.21
C GLU A 50 -10.41 1.61 -7.13
N THR A 51 -9.12 1.45 -6.81
CA THR A 51 -8.70 0.54 -5.75
C THR A 51 -9.34 0.92 -4.41
N TYR A 52 -9.32 2.21 -4.05
CA TYR A 52 -9.97 2.69 -2.83
C TYR A 52 -11.49 2.41 -2.83
N GLY A 53 -12.17 2.65 -3.95
CA GLY A 53 -13.61 2.36 -4.06
C GLY A 53 -13.94 0.88 -3.86
N ASN A 54 -13.05 -0.01 -4.28
CA ASN A 54 -13.22 -1.45 -4.14
C ASN A 54 -12.91 -1.97 -2.73
N ILE A 55 -11.77 -1.58 -2.16
CA ILE A 55 -11.26 -2.19 -0.92
C ILE A 55 -11.03 -1.22 0.24
N GLY A 56 -11.09 0.10 0.02
CA GLY A 56 -10.88 1.11 1.06
C GLY A 56 -11.71 0.88 2.33
N PRO A 57 -13.03 0.62 2.25
CA PRO A 57 -13.88 0.38 3.42
C PRO A 57 -13.50 -0.87 4.23
N TYR A 58 -12.75 -1.79 3.65
CA TYR A 58 -12.28 -3.00 4.30
C TYR A 58 -10.85 -2.90 4.83
N THR A 59 -10.13 -1.84 4.45
CA THR A 59 -8.70 -1.68 4.74
C THR A 59 -8.47 -1.31 6.21
N VAL A 60 -7.63 -2.08 6.89
CA VAL A 60 -7.25 -1.88 8.31
C VAL A 60 -5.75 -1.69 8.51
N SER A 61 -4.96 -2.00 7.51
CA SER A 61 -3.51 -1.77 7.47
C SER A 61 -3.10 -1.45 6.04
N ILE A 62 -2.04 -0.67 5.88
CA ILE A 62 -1.46 -0.41 4.56
C ILE A 62 0.05 -0.68 4.58
N HIS A 63 0.56 -1.22 3.46
CA HIS A 63 1.97 -1.20 3.15
C HIS A 63 2.29 -0.03 2.23
N VAL A 64 3.40 0.63 2.50
CA VAL A 64 3.87 1.83 1.77
C VAL A 64 5.26 1.57 1.25
N LYS A 65 5.43 1.64 -0.06
CA LYS A 65 6.71 1.59 -0.76
C LYS A 65 6.60 2.32 -2.08
N ASP A 66 7.70 2.79 -2.63
CA ASP A 66 7.73 3.58 -3.86
C ASP A 66 8.65 2.97 -4.90
N SER A 67 8.38 3.22 -6.17
CA SER A 67 9.16 2.69 -7.28
C SER A 67 9.06 3.58 -8.51
N VAL A 68 9.99 3.36 -9.44
CA VAL A 68 9.93 3.88 -10.80
C VAL A 68 9.80 2.73 -11.81
N PRO A 69 9.11 2.91 -12.94
CA PRO A 69 9.04 1.88 -13.98
C PRO A 69 10.42 1.68 -14.63
N THR A 70 10.68 0.45 -15.07
CA THR A 70 11.83 0.07 -15.88
C THR A 70 11.37 -0.78 -17.06
N ASP A 71 12.25 -1.03 -18.03
CA ASP A 71 11.92 -1.88 -19.19
C ASP A 71 11.50 -3.30 -18.79
N ASP A 72 12.06 -3.80 -17.68
CA ASP A 72 11.80 -5.17 -17.18
C ASP A 72 10.84 -5.22 -15.97
N GLY A 73 10.15 -4.10 -15.64
CA GLY A 73 9.22 -4.05 -14.53
C GLY A 73 9.30 -2.75 -13.72
N HIS A 74 9.91 -2.78 -12.53
CA HIS A 74 10.09 -1.59 -11.70
C HIS A 74 11.32 -1.69 -10.81
N GLN A 75 11.80 -0.53 -10.36
CA GLN A 75 12.87 -0.41 -9.37
C GLN A 75 12.35 0.33 -8.15
N TYR A 76 12.53 -0.24 -6.96
CA TYR A 76 12.21 0.45 -5.70
C TYR A 76 13.16 1.62 -5.45
N VAL A 77 12.58 2.69 -4.93
CA VAL A 77 13.28 3.93 -4.57
C VAL A 77 12.84 4.42 -3.20
N LEU A 78 13.52 5.41 -2.65
CA LEU A 78 13.08 6.03 -1.40
C LEU A 78 11.72 6.70 -1.58
N LEU A 79 10.96 6.80 -0.51
CA LEU A 79 9.59 7.31 -0.54
C LEU A 79 9.52 8.75 -1.08
N GLY A 80 8.75 8.93 -2.14
CA GLY A 80 8.59 10.21 -2.83
C GLY A 80 9.63 10.50 -3.92
N ASP A 81 10.54 9.56 -4.18
CA ASP A 81 11.47 9.61 -5.33
C ASP A 81 10.93 8.81 -6.53
N GLY A 82 9.80 8.10 -6.35
CA GLY A 82 9.12 7.34 -7.38
C GLY A 82 7.94 8.08 -8.01
N ASP A 83 7.16 7.33 -8.78
CA ASP A 83 5.96 7.83 -9.46
C ASP A 83 4.66 7.17 -8.99
N VAL A 84 4.72 6.31 -7.96
CA VAL A 84 3.52 5.78 -7.34
C VAL A 84 2.74 6.93 -6.68
N PRO A 85 1.46 7.12 -6.98
CA PRO A 85 0.69 8.27 -6.47
C PRO A 85 0.28 8.10 -4.99
N LEU A 86 1.28 7.83 -4.13
CA LEU A 86 1.09 7.49 -2.71
C LEU A 86 0.37 8.59 -1.94
N LYS A 87 0.74 9.86 -2.16
CA LYS A 87 0.06 10.99 -1.50
C LYS A 87 -1.45 10.97 -1.77
N LYS A 88 -1.84 10.75 -3.02
CA LYS A 88 -3.26 10.67 -3.40
C LYS A 88 -3.97 9.47 -2.76
N MET A 89 -3.29 8.33 -2.62
CA MET A 89 -3.85 7.16 -1.93
C MET A 89 -4.04 7.43 -0.45
N LEU A 90 -3.05 8.09 0.19
CA LEU A 90 -3.13 8.49 1.59
C LEU A 90 -4.27 9.51 1.81
N ASP A 91 -4.45 10.47 0.90
CA ASP A 91 -5.54 11.44 1.00
C ASP A 91 -6.91 10.76 0.96
N LEU A 92 -7.12 9.81 0.03
CA LEU A 92 -8.35 9.02 -0.03
C LEU A 92 -8.62 8.23 1.27
N LEU A 93 -7.57 7.66 1.86
CA LEU A 93 -7.67 6.93 3.11
C LEU A 93 -8.02 7.87 4.29
N VAL A 94 -7.36 9.01 4.38
CA VAL A 94 -7.63 10.02 5.43
C VAL A 94 -9.04 10.58 5.29
N GLU A 95 -9.45 10.97 4.09
CA GLU A 95 -10.81 11.45 3.79
C GLU A 95 -11.88 10.40 4.13
N GLY A 96 -11.56 9.13 3.96
CA GLY A 96 -12.41 8.00 4.33
C GLY A 96 -12.37 7.60 5.80
N GLY A 97 -11.63 8.31 6.64
CA GLY A 97 -11.56 8.04 8.09
C GLY A 97 -10.67 6.85 8.46
N TYR A 98 -9.65 6.56 7.66
CA TYR A 98 -8.70 5.50 7.97
C TYR A 98 -7.89 5.81 9.25
N GLU A 99 -7.93 4.89 10.21
CA GLU A 99 -7.21 4.99 11.49
C GLU A 99 -6.21 3.82 11.70
N GLY A 100 -5.92 3.07 10.64
CA GLY A 100 -5.02 1.92 10.70
C GLY A 100 -3.54 2.28 10.68
N TYR A 101 -2.70 1.27 10.57
CA TYR A 101 -1.25 1.43 10.51
C TYR A 101 -0.76 1.63 9.07
N ALA A 102 0.18 2.56 8.90
CA ALA A 102 0.98 2.69 7.68
C ALA A 102 2.36 2.05 7.92
N VAL A 103 2.57 0.91 7.32
CA VAL A 103 3.79 0.12 7.48
C VAL A 103 4.70 0.36 6.28
N PHE A 104 5.93 0.78 6.55
CA PHE A 104 6.95 0.87 5.51
C PHE A 104 7.47 -0.52 5.19
N GLU A 105 7.23 -0.98 3.98
CA GLU A 105 7.77 -2.24 3.49
C GLU A 105 8.99 -1.97 2.61
N TRP A 106 10.19 -2.29 3.12
CA TRP A 106 11.44 -2.00 2.46
C TRP A 106 12.14 -3.29 2.01
N GLU A 107 12.37 -3.42 0.72
CA GLU A 107 12.80 -4.64 0.05
C GLU A 107 14.32 -4.93 0.13
N LYS A 108 15.05 -4.25 1.02
CA LYS A 108 16.51 -4.39 1.20
C LYS A 108 16.98 -5.82 1.39
N ARG A 109 16.16 -6.66 2.02
CA ARG A 109 16.49 -8.08 2.22
C ARG A 109 16.66 -8.84 0.90
N TRP A 110 15.83 -8.50 -0.07
CA TRP A 110 15.77 -9.17 -1.37
C TRP A 110 16.60 -8.46 -2.44
N ILE A 111 16.80 -7.17 -2.26
CA ILE A 111 17.52 -6.28 -3.19
C ILE A 111 18.66 -5.58 -2.41
N PRO A 112 19.84 -6.21 -2.31
CA PRO A 112 20.97 -5.73 -1.52
C PRO A 112 21.51 -4.34 -1.92
N GLU A 113 21.22 -3.89 -3.13
CA GLU A 113 21.66 -2.58 -3.67
C GLU A 113 20.88 -1.40 -3.09
N LEU A 114 19.67 -1.63 -2.55
CA LEU A 114 18.86 -0.58 -1.94
C LEU A 114 19.59 0.06 -0.74
N PRO A 115 19.30 1.34 -0.41
CA PRO A 115 19.81 1.97 0.80
C PRO A 115 19.50 1.17 2.08
N GLY A 116 20.39 1.21 3.05
CA GLY A 116 20.19 0.55 4.33
C GLY A 116 19.06 1.18 5.16
N PRO A 117 18.58 0.49 6.22
CA PRO A 117 17.50 0.98 7.07
C PRO A 117 17.85 2.30 7.77
N GLU A 118 19.14 2.56 8.02
CA GLU A 118 19.64 3.83 8.60
C GLU A 118 19.39 5.05 7.71
N VAL A 119 19.17 4.85 6.41
CA VAL A 119 18.79 5.88 5.44
C VAL A 119 17.29 5.83 5.18
N ALA A 120 16.76 4.65 4.88
CA ALA A 120 15.39 4.48 4.40
C ALA A 120 14.34 4.81 5.48
N PHE A 121 14.54 4.39 6.73
CA PHE A 121 13.53 4.60 7.78
C PHE A 121 13.40 6.08 8.21
N PRO A 122 14.48 6.82 8.47
CA PRO A 122 14.35 8.26 8.74
C PRO A 122 13.73 9.03 7.59
N GLN A 123 14.07 8.67 6.34
CA GLN A 123 13.51 9.29 5.15
C GLN A 123 12.00 9.02 5.03
N TYR A 124 11.58 7.77 5.23
CA TYR A 124 10.17 7.40 5.28
C TYR A 124 9.39 8.23 6.29
N VAL A 125 9.86 8.28 7.54
CA VAL A 125 9.19 9.04 8.60
C VAL A 125 9.07 10.51 8.26
N LYS A 126 10.14 11.11 7.71
CA LYS A 126 10.13 12.50 7.26
C LYS A 126 9.09 12.72 6.17
N LYS A 127 9.09 11.90 5.13
CA LYS A 127 8.19 12.04 3.98
C LYS A 127 6.72 11.83 4.37
N MET A 128 6.42 10.84 5.19
CA MET A 128 5.07 10.60 5.69
C MET A 128 4.55 11.79 6.50
N ARG A 129 5.38 12.38 7.36
CA ARG A 129 5.00 13.58 8.11
C ARG A 129 4.71 14.78 7.20
N GLU A 130 5.52 14.98 6.15
CA GLU A 130 5.29 16.04 5.15
C GLU A 130 3.93 15.84 4.45
N TRP A 131 3.63 14.64 4.02
CA TRP A 131 2.39 14.32 3.30
C TRP A 131 1.13 14.38 4.16
N LEU A 132 1.22 13.97 5.41
CA LEU A 132 0.08 13.98 6.33
C LEU A 132 -0.18 15.36 6.98
N ALA A 133 0.74 16.30 6.85
CA ALA A 133 0.59 17.66 7.35
C ALA A 133 0.09 18.65 6.28
N SER A 134 -0.04 18.22 5.03
CA SER A 134 -0.38 19.07 3.87
C SER A 134 -1.87 18.86 3.41
#